data_f1d2522115653b2febd3ef8e7bcb7294
#
_entry.id   f1d2522115653b2febd3ef8e7bcb7294
#
_cell.length_a   1.000
_cell.length_b   1.000
_cell.length_c   1.000
_cell.angle_alpha   90.00
_cell.angle_beta   90.00
_cell.angle_gamma   90.00
#
_symmetry.space_group_name_H-M   'P 1'
#
loop_
_entity.id
_entity.type
_entity.pdbx_description
1 polymer ?
#
loop_
_entity_poly.entity_id
_entity_poly.type
_entity_poly.pdbx_seq_one_letter_code
_entity_poly.pdbx_strand_id
1 'polypeptide(L)'
;MRVVGIDPGLTGALAVLNGDGVALFDLPVMKGEINGYALLGELVLAHDVDPIDAVFLEETHAMPQNGSKANFSQGFSMGAIVTAVRSARLPMHRVAPSTWKQAMGLRGKDKSASRHLASELWPMAEFKLVKHHNRAEAALIARYGLLHLIHQENAS
;
A
#
# COMPACT_ATOMS: atom_id res chain seq x y z
N MET A 1 -11.12 0.64 13.22
CA MET A 1 -10.10 1.40 12.44
C MET A 1 -10.13 0.96 10.99
N ARG A 2 -10.05 1.92 10.11
CA ARG A 2 -9.99 1.71 8.66
C ARG A 2 -8.65 2.21 8.11
N VAL A 3 -7.82 1.31 7.62
CA VAL A 3 -6.42 1.59 7.25
C VAL A 3 -6.21 1.31 5.77
N VAL A 4 -5.51 2.22 5.11
CA VAL A 4 -5.09 2.05 3.71
C VAL A 4 -3.63 1.65 3.66
N GLY A 5 -3.30 0.62 2.89
CA GLY A 5 -1.94 0.24 2.53
C GLY A 5 -1.67 0.52 1.07
N ILE A 6 -0.51 1.07 0.75
CA ILE A 6 -0.11 1.36 -0.63
C ILE A 6 1.26 0.73 -0.91
N ASP A 7 1.29 -0.16 -1.91
CA ASP A 7 2.49 -0.63 -2.57
C ASP A 7 2.73 0.25 -3.81
N PRO A 8 3.76 1.13 -3.82
CA PRO A 8 3.92 2.13 -4.87
C PRO A 8 4.50 1.55 -6.16
N GLY A 9 4.20 2.21 -7.29
CA GLY A 9 4.74 1.87 -8.61
C GLY A 9 3.66 1.85 -9.68
N LEU A 10 4.06 1.73 -10.95
CA LEU A 10 3.11 1.71 -12.10
C LEU A 10 2.22 0.46 -12.11
N THR A 11 2.67 -0.63 -11.52
CA THR A 11 1.89 -1.84 -11.30
C THR A 11 1.47 -1.99 -9.85
N GLY A 12 1.62 -0.92 -9.07
CA GLY A 12 1.34 -0.89 -7.65
C GLY A 12 -0.15 -1.00 -7.33
N ALA A 13 -0.44 -1.13 -6.05
CA ALA A 13 -1.79 -1.36 -5.58
C ALA A 13 -2.09 -0.58 -4.30
N LEU A 14 -3.38 -0.41 -4.06
CA LEU A 14 -3.96 0.14 -2.85
C LEU A 14 -4.89 -0.89 -2.24
N ALA A 15 -4.80 -1.10 -0.94
CA ALA A 15 -5.71 -1.93 -0.18
C ALA A 15 -6.37 -1.12 0.93
N VAL A 16 -7.67 -1.27 1.08
CA VAL A 16 -8.44 -0.70 2.20
C VAL A 16 -8.83 -1.83 3.12
N LEU A 17 -8.31 -1.82 4.34
CA LEU A 17 -8.62 -2.78 5.38
C LEU A 17 -9.66 -2.17 6.33
N ASN A 18 -10.78 -2.86 6.53
CA ASN A 18 -11.85 -2.48 7.45
C ASN A 18 -12.31 -3.71 8.23
N GLY A 19 -12.03 -3.77 9.52
CA GLY A 19 -12.23 -4.99 10.32
C GLY A 19 -11.49 -6.18 9.71
N ASP A 20 -12.22 -7.26 9.42
CA ASP A 20 -11.66 -8.47 8.81
C ASP A 20 -11.72 -8.46 7.27
N GLY A 21 -12.31 -7.41 6.68
CA GLY A 21 -12.48 -7.28 5.23
C GLY A 21 -11.36 -6.48 4.58
N VAL A 22 -11.01 -6.83 3.33
CA VAL A 22 -10.05 -6.08 2.50
C VAL A 22 -10.63 -5.79 1.13
N ALA A 23 -10.58 -4.54 0.70
CA ALA A 23 -10.87 -4.12 -0.67
C ALA A 23 -9.55 -3.79 -1.38
N LEU A 24 -9.41 -4.25 -2.64
CA LEU A 24 -8.16 -4.19 -3.39
C LEU A 24 -8.34 -3.40 -4.68
N PHE A 25 -7.44 -2.48 -4.95
CA PHE A 25 -7.45 -1.63 -6.14
C PHE A 25 -6.04 -1.58 -6.74
N ASP A 26 -5.94 -1.58 -8.06
CA ASP A 26 -4.70 -1.22 -8.73
C ASP A 26 -4.55 0.31 -8.69
N LEU A 27 -3.33 0.83 -8.58
CA LEU A 27 -3.12 2.27 -8.64
C LEU A 27 -3.52 2.80 -10.01
N PRO A 28 -4.22 3.94 -10.09
CA PRO A 28 -4.64 4.51 -11.37
C PRO A 28 -3.42 4.99 -12.17
N VAL A 29 -3.31 4.52 -13.40
CA VAL A 29 -2.24 4.86 -14.34
C VAL A 29 -2.81 5.49 -15.60
N MET A 30 -2.23 6.59 -16.04
CA MET A 30 -2.56 7.26 -17.28
C MET A 30 -1.28 7.60 -18.06
N LYS A 31 -1.20 7.17 -19.32
CA LYS A 31 -0.03 7.42 -20.20
C LYS A 31 1.31 6.96 -19.60
N GLY A 32 1.31 5.86 -18.85
CA GLY A 32 2.52 5.30 -18.24
C GLY A 32 2.99 6.00 -16.95
N GLU A 33 2.14 6.81 -16.33
CA GLU A 33 2.41 7.53 -15.09
C GLU A 33 1.28 7.34 -14.09
N ILE A 34 1.56 7.43 -12.79
CA ILE A 34 0.52 7.43 -11.77
C ILE A 34 -0.38 8.65 -11.96
N ASN A 35 -1.68 8.41 -12.11
CA ASN A 35 -2.68 9.46 -12.15
C ASN A 35 -3.02 9.93 -10.72
N GLY A 36 -2.23 10.86 -10.19
CA GLY A 36 -2.41 11.39 -8.83
C GLY A 36 -3.77 12.07 -8.61
N TYR A 37 -4.36 12.66 -9.67
CA TYR A 37 -5.69 13.27 -9.58
C TYR A 37 -6.78 12.22 -9.39
N ALA A 38 -6.76 11.12 -10.15
CA ALA A 38 -7.69 10.02 -9.98
C ALA A 38 -7.52 9.38 -8.60
N LEU A 39 -6.27 9.13 -8.17
CA LEU A 39 -5.99 8.58 -6.84
C LEU A 39 -6.52 9.49 -5.72
N LEU A 40 -6.35 10.81 -5.83
CA LEU A 40 -6.92 11.77 -4.89
C LEU A 40 -8.45 11.63 -4.81
N GLY A 41 -9.11 11.58 -5.97
CA GLY A 41 -10.58 11.43 -6.04
C GLY A 41 -11.06 10.14 -5.37
N GLU A 42 -10.38 9.02 -5.62
CA GLU A 42 -10.68 7.73 -4.99
C GLU A 42 -10.51 7.76 -3.46
N LEU A 43 -9.43 8.38 -2.97
CA LEU A 43 -9.15 8.50 -1.53
C LEU A 43 -10.19 9.40 -0.83
N VAL A 44 -10.53 10.54 -1.43
CA VAL A 44 -11.55 11.46 -0.88
C VAL A 44 -12.91 10.77 -0.84
N LEU A 45 -13.34 10.16 -1.94
CA LEU A 45 -14.62 9.44 -1.98
C LEU A 45 -14.68 8.31 -0.95
N ALA A 46 -13.59 7.54 -0.82
CA ALA A 46 -13.52 6.45 0.15
C ALA A 46 -13.58 6.98 1.59
N HIS A 47 -12.95 8.12 1.88
CA HIS A 47 -12.94 8.75 3.20
C HIS A 47 -14.31 9.36 3.56
N ASP A 48 -14.99 9.97 2.58
CA ASP A 48 -16.34 10.56 2.78
C ASP A 48 -17.42 9.50 3.06
N VAL A 49 -17.26 8.30 2.47
CA VAL A 49 -18.21 7.19 2.70
C VAL A 49 -18.00 6.56 4.08
N ASP A 50 -16.75 6.33 4.45
CA ASP A 50 -16.36 5.77 5.74
C ASP A 50 -14.94 6.24 6.08
N PRO A 51 -14.73 6.99 7.19
CA PRO A 51 -13.47 7.63 7.48
C PRO A 51 -12.27 6.69 7.50
N ILE A 52 -11.20 7.10 6.81
CA ILE A 52 -9.89 6.44 6.83
C ILE A 52 -9.09 7.03 8.00
N ASP A 53 -8.63 6.17 8.90
CA ASP A 53 -7.85 6.57 10.08
C ASP A 53 -6.39 6.87 9.72
N ALA A 54 -5.79 6.07 8.82
CA ALA A 54 -4.43 6.29 8.36
C ALA A 54 -4.12 5.60 7.02
N VAL A 55 -3.11 6.13 6.34
CA VAL A 55 -2.50 5.56 5.12
C VAL A 55 -1.08 5.12 5.43
N PHE A 56 -0.74 3.88 5.16
CA PHE A 56 0.61 3.33 5.23
C PHE A 56 1.16 3.14 3.82
N LEU A 57 2.23 3.86 3.50
CA LEU A 57 2.87 3.85 2.19
C LEU A 57 4.24 3.21 2.29
N GLU A 58 4.49 2.15 1.51
CA GLU A 58 5.83 1.57 1.45
C GLU A 58 6.85 2.59 0.92
N GLU A 59 7.97 2.73 1.63
CA GLU A 59 9.08 3.55 1.17
C GLU A 59 9.83 2.88 0.04
N THR A 60 10.12 3.64 -0.99
CA THR A 60 11.03 3.23 -2.07
C THR A 60 12.23 4.15 -2.10
N HIS A 61 13.39 3.59 -2.36
CA HIS A 61 14.64 4.32 -2.49
C HIS A 61 15.26 4.09 -3.87
N ALA A 62 15.96 5.10 -4.37
CA ALA A 62 16.77 4.94 -5.56
C ALA A 62 17.81 3.84 -5.32
N MET A 63 17.86 2.86 -6.22
CA MET A 63 18.82 1.76 -6.14
C MET A 63 19.93 1.99 -7.17
N PRO A 64 21.22 1.87 -6.77
CA PRO A 64 22.34 2.09 -7.70
C PRO A 64 22.29 1.19 -8.93
N GLN A 65 21.78 -0.03 -8.79
CA GLN A 65 21.60 -0.99 -9.88
C GLN A 65 20.45 -0.67 -10.85
N ASN A 66 19.52 0.21 -10.45
CA ASN A 66 18.48 0.68 -11.33
C ASN A 66 19.03 1.79 -12.22
N GLY A 67 18.74 1.76 -13.53
CA GLY A 67 19.10 2.86 -14.42
C GLY A 67 18.42 4.17 -14.03
N SER A 68 18.99 5.30 -14.44
CA SER A 68 18.46 6.64 -14.13
C SER A 68 16.98 6.80 -14.47
N LYS A 69 16.55 6.25 -15.61
CA LYS A 69 15.14 6.29 -16.04
C LYS A 69 14.21 5.58 -15.06
N ALA A 70 14.61 4.42 -14.55
CA ALA A 70 13.80 3.65 -13.59
C ALA A 70 13.71 4.38 -12.25
N ASN A 71 14.82 4.90 -11.74
CA ASN A 71 14.85 5.70 -10.50
C ASN A 71 14.03 6.98 -10.63
N PHE A 72 14.10 7.68 -11.78
CA PHE A 72 13.27 8.86 -12.05
C PHE A 72 11.78 8.51 -12.06
N SER A 73 11.37 7.47 -12.80
CA SER A 73 9.97 7.01 -12.85
C SER A 73 9.43 6.60 -11.47
N GLN A 74 10.28 5.94 -10.66
CA GLN A 74 9.92 5.57 -9.30
C GLN A 74 9.72 6.79 -8.39
N GLY A 75 10.62 7.77 -8.45
CA GLY A 75 10.51 9.02 -7.70
C GLY A 75 9.29 9.84 -8.12
N PHE A 76 9.01 9.90 -9.43
CA PHE A 76 7.84 10.58 -9.97
C PHE A 76 6.53 9.94 -9.49
N SER A 77 6.43 8.61 -9.56
CA SER A 77 5.28 7.85 -9.05
C SER A 77 5.07 8.07 -7.56
N MET A 78 6.15 8.02 -6.77
CA MET A 78 6.11 8.29 -5.33
C MET A 78 5.62 9.71 -5.03
N GLY A 79 6.11 10.71 -5.77
CA GLY A 79 5.67 12.11 -5.64
C GLY A 79 4.18 12.27 -5.88
N ALA A 80 3.65 11.64 -6.94
CA ALA A 80 2.22 11.67 -7.27
C ALA A 80 1.36 11.05 -6.17
N ILE A 81 1.77 9.87 -5.63
CA ILE A 81 1.05 9.18 -4.54
C ILE A 81 1.06 10.02 -3.27
N VAL A 82 2.24 10.51 -2.84
CA VAL A 82 2.37 11.33 -1.64
C VAL A 82 1.53 12.61 -1.73
N THR A 83 1.54 13.26 -2.89
CA THR A 83 0.74 14.46 -3.12
C THR A 83 -0.76 14.16 -3.04
N ALA A 84 -1.22 13.05 -3.64
CA ALA A 84 -2.62 12.66 -3.58
C ALA A 84 -3.09 12.40 -2.13
N VAL A 85 -2.33 11.62 -1.35
CA VAL A 85 -2.66 11.31 0.04
C VAL A 85 -2.69 12.57 0.91
N ARG A 86 -1.69 13.45 0.78
CA ARG A 86 -1.64 14.73 1.52
C ARG A 86 -2.75 15.70 1.13
N SER A 87 -3.09 15.77 -0.15
CA SER A 87 -4.20 16.61 -0.63
C SER A 87 -5.55 16.10 -0.16
N ALA A 88 -5.70 14.79 0.04
CA ALA A 88 -6.86 14.18 0.70
C ALA A 88 -6.89 14.45 2.23
N ARG A 89 -5.85 15.08 2.78
CA ARG A 89 -5.70 15.38 4.23
C ARG A 89 -5.72 14.15 5.13
N LEU A 90 -5.30 13.01 4.60
CA LEU A 90 -5.23 11.76 5.36
C LEU A 90 -3.92 11.67 6.15
N PRO A 91 -3.96 11.17 7.40
CA PRO A 91 -2.75 10.82 8.13
C PRO A 91 -1.92 9.81 7.34
N MET A 92 -0.63 10.08 7.11
CA MET A 92 0.22 9.24 6.30
C MET A 92 1.48 8.83 7.05
N HIS A 93 1.72 7.52 7.07
CA HIS A 93 2.94 6.90 7.62
C HIS A 93 3.72 6.26 6.48
N ARG A 94 5.02 6.50 6.43
CA ARG A 94 5.93 5.77 5.54
C ARG A 94 6.52 4.60 6.28
N VAL A 95 6.62 3.45 5.62
CA VAL A 95 7.17 2.24 6.21
C VAL A 95 8.20 1.60 5.28
N ALA A 96 9.37 1.30 5.81
CA ALA A 96 10.39 0.59 5.05
C ALA A 96 9.95 -0.86 4.77
N PRO A 97 10.26 -1.42 3.57
CA PRO A 97 9.93 -2.80 3.21
C PRO A 97 10.40 -3.82 4.24
N SER A 98 11.62 -3.62 4.79
CA SER A 98 12.18 -4.52 5.82
C SER A 98 11.34 -4.55 7.10
N THR A 99 10.76 -3.42 7.48
CA THR A 99 9.99 -3.26 8.72
C THR A 99 8.68 -4.04 8.66
N TRP A 100 7.84 -3.76 7.66
CA TRP A 100 6.56 -4.45 7.57
C TRP A 100 6.73 -5.94 7.20
N LYS A 101 7.71 -6.28 6.34
CA LYS A 101 8.01 -7.69 6.01
C LYS A 101 8.49 -8.48 7.23
N GLN A 102 9.28 -7.86 8.10
CA GLN A 102 9.66 -8.50 9.37
C GLN A 102 8.47 -8.72 10.29
N ALA A 103 7.61 -7.72 10.47
CA ALA A 103 6.40 -7.82 11.29
C ALA A 103 5.42 -8.88 10.78
N MET A 104 5.33 -9.08 9.45
CA MET A 104 4.50 -10.10 8.81
C MET A 104 5.19 -11.47 8.68
N GLY A 105 6.40 -11.65 9.22
CA GLY A 105 7.15 -12.91 9.10
C GLY A 105 7.63 -13.23 7.68
N LEU A 106 7.79 -12.22 6.81
CA LEU A 106 8.12 -12.37 5.40
C LEU A 106 9.58 -12.02 5.07
N ARG A 107 10.37 -11.58 6.05
CA ARG A 107 11.77 -11.20 5.82
C ARG A 107 12.56 -12.39 5.29
N GLY A 108 13.26 -12.21 4.16
CA GLY A 108 14.07 -13.25 3.52
C GLY A 108 13.27 -14.33 2.76
N LYS A 109 11.95 -14.20 2.70
CA LYS A 109 11.11 -15.10 1.91
C LYS A 109 10.99 -14.61 0.46
N ASP A 110 10.62 -15.52 -0.43
CA ASP A 110 10.40 -15.21 -1.84
C ASP A 110 9.12 -14.39 -2.07
N LYS A 111 8.95 -13.89 -3.30
CA LYS A 111 7.78 -13.05 -3.67
C LYS A 111 6.44 -13.77 -3.58
N SER A 112 6.41 -15.11 -3.58
CA SER A 112 5.15 -15.86 -3.47
C SER A 112 4.60 -15.86 -2.04
N ALA A 113 5.47 -15.69 -1.05
CA ALA A 113 5.11 -15.73 0.37
C ALA A 113 4.11 -14.63 0.76
N SER A 114 4.23 -13.43 0.18
CA SER A 114 3.26 -12.34 0.43
C SER A 114 1.86 -12.72 -0.05
N ARG A 115 1.74 -13.32 -1.26
CA ARG A 115 0.45 -13.77 -1.79
C ARG A 115 -0.14 -14.91 -0.98
N HIS A 116 0.69 -15.85 -0.54
CA HIS A 116 0.27 -16.98 0.28
C HIS A 116 -0.31 -16.49 1.60
N LEU A 117 0.43 -15.68 2.34
CA LEU A 117 -0.03 -15.09 3.59
C LEU A 117 -1.31 -14.26 3.42
N ALA A 118 -1.38 -13.43 2.38
CA ALA A 118 -2.59 -12.65 2.10
C ALA A 118 -3.80 -13.55 1.79
N SER A 119 -3.61 -14.66 1.05
CA SER A 119 -4.67 -15.62 0.76
C SER A 119 -5.14 -16.38 2.00
N GLU A 120 -4.27 -16.63 2.97
CA GLU A 120 -4.64 -17.23 4.27
C GLU A 120 -5.45 -16.25 5.13
N LEU A 121 -5.05 -14.97 5.14
CA LEU A 121 -5.71 -13.94 5.93
C LEU A 121 -7.07 -13.52 5.35
N TRP A 122 -7.17 -13.49 4.02
CA TRP A 122 -8.38 -13.09 3.30
C TRP A 122 -8.73 -14.08 2.19
N PRO A 123 -9.28 -15.25 2.51
CA PRO A 123 -9.52 -16.32 1.53
C PRO A 123 -10.49 -15.94 0.40
N MET A 124 -11.35 -14.95 0.65
CA MET A 124 -12.33 -14.45 -0.32
C MET A 124 -11.77 -13.38 -1.26
N ALA A 125 -10.58 -12.84 -0.99
CA ALA A 125 -9.96 -11.82 -1.81
C ALA A 125 -9.09 -12.40 -2.94
N GLU A 126 -8.86 -11.62 -3.99
CA GLU A 126 -8.18 -12.10 -5.20
C GLU A 126 -6.65 -11.98 -5.12
N PHE A 127 -5.97 -12.99 -4.55
CA PHE A 127 -4.51 -13.07 -4.49
C PHE A 127 -3.91 -14.22 -5.30
N LYS A 128 -4.73 -15.03 -5.99
CA LYS A 128 -4.31 -16.30 -6.60
C LYS A 128 -3.34 -16.14 -7.78
N LEU A 129 -3.46 -15.08 -8.56
CA LEU A 129 -2.63 -14.88 -9.75
C LEU A 129 -1.30 -14.20 -9.40
N VAL A 130 -0.24 -14.53 -10.16
CA VAL A 130 1.10 -13.93 -9.98
C VAL A 130 1.04 -12.40 -10.07
N LYS A 131 0.23 -11.86 -10.98
CA LYS A 131 0.00 -10.42 -11.14
C LYS A 131 -0.62 -9.73 -9.91
N HIS A 132 -1.21 -10.48 -8.98
CA HIS A 132 -1.81 -9.95 -7.74
C HIS A 132 -0.79 -9.76 -6.61
N HIS A 133 0.52 -9.91 -6.89
CA HIS A 133 1.57 -9.73 -5.90
C HIS A 133 1.49 -8.35 -5.22
N ASN A 134 1.36 -7.28 -5.99
CA ASN A 134 1.33 -5.92 -5.46
C ASN A 134 0.06 -5.66 -4.63
N ARG A 135 -1.08 -6.24 -5.01
CA ARG A 135 -2.32 -6.20 -4.19
C ARG A 135 -2.13 -6.91 -2.85
N ALA A 136 -1.43 -8.05 -2.84
CA ALA A 136 -1.12 -8.77 -1.61
C ALA A 136 -0.18 -7.96 -0.71
N GLU A 137 0.86 -7.33 -1.26
CA GLU A 137 1.75 -6.47 -0.49
C GLU A 137 1.01 -5.25 0.06
N ALA A 138 0.18 -4.57 -0.73
CA ALA A 138 -0.66 -3.47 -0.25
C ALA A 138 -1.58 -3.88 0.92
N ALA A 139 -2.22 -5.05 0.83
CA ALA A 139 -3.06 -5.58 1.91
C ALA A 139 -2.26 -5.86 3.19
N LEU A 140 -1.05 -6.42 3.06
CA LEU A 140 -0.18 -6.70 4.20
C LEU A 140 0.41 -5.43 4.82
N ILE A 141 0.68 -4.40 4.01
CA ILE A 141 1.06 -3.06 4.49
C ILE A 141 -0.08 -2.43 5.30
N ALA A 142 -1.35 -2.55 4.82
CA ALA A 142 -2.51 -2.08 5.57
C ALA A 142 -2.66 -2.82 6.90
N ARG A 143 -2.46 -4.16 6.92
CA ARG A 143 -2.48 -4.96 8.14
C ARG A 143 -1.38 -4.57 9.11
N TYR A 144 -0.16 -4.36 8.63
CA TYR A 144 0.92 -3.83 9.45
C TYR A 144 0.52 -2.51 10.10
N GLY A 145 -0.05 -1.60 9.31
CA GLY A 145 -0.52 -0.30 9.79
C GLY A 145 -1.58 -0.42 10.87
N LEU A 146 -2.56 -1.28 10.69
CA LEU A 146 -3.60 -1.54 11.69
C LEU A 146 -3.01 -2.03 13.01
N LEU A 147 -2.12 -3.02 12.97
CA LEU A 147 -1.46 -3.55 14.17
C LEU A 147 -0.58 -2.51 14.86
N HIS A 148 0.08 -1.65 14.07
CA HIS A 148 0.89 -0.55 14.60
C HIS A 148 0.05 0.48 15.36
N LEU A 149 -1.10 0.89 14.81
CA LEU A 149 -2.02 1.83 15.46
C LEU A 149 -2.61 1.26 16.75
N ILE A 150 -3.05 0.00 16.73
CA ILE A 150 -3.57 -0.69 17.92
C ILE A 150 -2.50 -0.74 19.03
N HIS A 151 -1.24 -0.99 18.68
CA HIS A 151 -0.14 -0.98 19.66
C HIS A 151 0.09 0.40 20.27
N GLN A 152 -0.01 1.46 19.48
CA GLN A 152 0.13 2.83 19.98
C GLN A 152 -1.00 3.23 20.92
N GLU A 153 -2.25 2.88 20.62
CA GLU A 153 -3.40 3.15 21.51
C GLU A 153 -3.27 2.44 22.86
N ASN A 154 -2.80 1.19 22.86
CA ASN A 154 -2.62 0.40 24.08
C ASN A 154 -1.41 0.87 24.94
N ALA A 155 -0.51 1.66 24.38
CA ALA A 155 0.67 2.20 25.07
C ALA A 155 0.48 3.62 25.60
N SER A 156 -0.67 4.28 25.29
CA SER A 156 -1.01 5.64 25.70
C SER A 156 -1.92 5.66 26.91
#